data_de2335d26620b9aea09461dbcc9e0b4c
#
_entry.id   de2335d26620b9aea09461dbcc9e0b4c
#
_cell.length_a   1.000
_cell.length_b   1.000
_cell.length_c   1.000
_cell.angle_alpha   90.00
_cell.angle_beta   90.00
_cell.angle_gamma   90.00
#
_symmetry.space_group_name_H-M   'P 1'
#
loop_
_entity.id
_entity.type
_entity.pdbx_description
1 polymer ?
#
loop_
_entity_poly.entity_id
_entity_poly.type
_entity_poly.pdbx_seq_one_letter_code
_entity_poly.pdbx_strand_id
1 'polypeptide(L)'
;ITSLMILFVSVAICMLLSALLFVESGRQEVIYVVNTGYQSMDSVKLADGTKVMLGAGSKLTYPQKFSGSNREVKLSGQAFFNVSPDKSHPFIVKTKKMDVTVMGTSFEIFSYDNDKEVEAVLLTGKVKVAISDNKKLEGKIYTLAPNEKLTYSEEKGVNLTNIDADAYSGWRKGKRMSFKNETLQMILNRLEKWYGQRIECDPQLAEYYRFTFTVHSEPLALILNYISHSAPLTYKMVGNNHYLIELKH
;
A
#
# COMPACT_ATOMS: atom_id res chain seq x y z
N ILE A 1 39.70 7.50 -52.89
CA ILE A 1 38.25 7.29 -53.11
C ILE A 1 37.70 6.35 -52.03
N THR A 2 38.40 5.24 -51.66
CA THR A 2 37.94 4.28 -50.65
C THR A 2 37.82 4.85 -49.24
N SER A 3 38.79 5.68 -48.80
CA SER A 3 38.71 6.31 -47.45
C SER A 3 37.57 7.28 -47.29
N LEU A 4 37.23 8.01 -48.37
CA LEU A 4 36.09 8.98 -48.33
C LEU A 4 34.74 8.23 -48.27
N MET A 5 34.62 7.12 -48.99
CA MET A 5 33.41 6.24 -48.89
C MET A 5 33.23 5.65 -47.50
N ILE A 6 34.33 5.18 -46.86
CA ILE A 6 34.26 4.63 -45.48
C ILE A 6 33.80 5.72 -44.50
N LEU A 7 34.28 6.96 -44.64
CA LEU A 7 33.89 8.06 -43.80
C LEU A 7 32.38 8.39 -43.94
N PHE A 8 31.87 8.44 -45.18
CA PHE A 8 30.44 8.70 -45.43
C PHE A 8 29.55 7.58 -44.86
N VAL A 9 29.96 6.32 -44.99
CA VAL A 9 29.21 5.17 -44.43
C VAL A 9 29.20 5.22 -42.90
N SER A 10 30.32 5.57 -42.25
CA SER A 10 30.37 5.66 -40.77
C SER A 10 29.52 6.81 -40.25
N VAL A 11 29.50 7.95 -40.89
CA VAL A 11 28.67 9.10 -40.53
C VAL A 11 27.18 8.77 -40.71
N ALA A 12 26.81 8.07 -41.80
CA ALA A 12 25.43 7.62 -42.02
C ALA A 12 24.94 6.64 -40.94
N ILE A 13 25.80 5.67 -40.57
CA ILE A 13 25.50 4.73 -39.49
C ILE A 13 25.34 5.43 -38.13
N CYS A 14 26.22 6.41 -37.82
CA CYS A 14 26.10 7.21 -36.60
C CYS A 14 24.81 8.02 -36.56
N MET A 15 24.42 8.67 -37.69
CA MET A 15 23.16 9.37 -37.78
C MET A 15 21.94 8.45 -37.63
N LEU A 16 22.00 7.26 -38.23
CA LEU A 16 20.91 6.28 -38.10
C LEU A 16 20.78 5.77 -36.66
N LEU A 17 21.90 5.47 -36.00
CA LEU A 17 21.94 5.09 -34.61
C LEU A 17 21.44 6.20 -33.68
N SER A 18 21.86 7.45 -33.92
CA SER A 18 21.38 8.60 -33.13
C SER A 18 19.88 8.87 -33.34
N ALA A 19 19.37 8.70 -34.58
CA ALA A 19 17.94 8.80 -34.87
C ALA A 19 17.13 7.69 -34.19
N LEU A 20 17.63 6.45 -34.15
CA LEU A 20 17.00 5.34 -33.43
C LEU A 20 16.96 5.60 -31.92
N LEU A 21 18.05 6.08 -31.33
CA LEU A 21 18.11 6.46 -29.91
C LEU A 21 17.18 7.64 -29.59
N PHE A 22 17.04 8.59 -30.50
CA PHE A 22 16.14 9.74 -30.33
C PHE A 22 14.66 9.33 -30.41
N VAL A 23 14.31 8.39 -31.29
CA VAL A 23 12.95 7.81 -31.39
C VAL A 23 12.58 7.03 -30.15
N GLU A 24 13.54 6.30 -29.56
CA GLU A 24 13.31 5.56 -28.31
C GLU A 24 13.16 6.48 -27.10
N SER A 25 13.89 7.60 -27.06
CA SER A 25 13.82 8.62 -26.00
C SER A 25 12.55 9.47 -26.02
N GLY A 26 11.84 9.51 -27.15
CA GLY A 26 10.63 10.35 -27.34
C GLY A 26 9.29 9.66 -27.00
N ARG A 27 9.28 8.39 -26.59
CA ARG A 27 8.04 7.73 -26.20
C ARG A 27 7.61 8.25 -24.83
N GLN A 28 6.66 9.18 -24.79
CA GLN A 28 5.99 9.57 -23.55
C GLN A 28 5.32 8.33 -22.92
N GLU A 29 5.75 8.02 -21.71
CA GLU A 29 5.16 6.95 -20.92
C GLU A 29 3.76 7.37 -20.48
N VAL A 30 2.74 6.66 -20.95
CA VAL A 30 1.35 6.90 -20.53
C VAL A 30 1.18 6.37 -19.11
N ILE A 31 0.85 7.25 -18.18
CA ILE A 31 0.63 6.93 -16.77
C ILE A 31 -0.86 6.92 -16.48
N TYR A 32 -1.33 5.86 -15.87
CA TYR A 32 -2.69 5.73 -15.35
C TYR A 32 -2.73 6.02 -13.85
N VAL A 33 -3.82 6.65 -13.42
CA VAL A 33 -4.11 6.92 -12.01
C VAL A 33 -5.51 6.41 -11.71
N VAL A 34 -5.62 5.52 -10.72
CA VAL A 34 -6.89 5.01 -10.19
C VAL A 34 -7.03 5.47 -8.75
N ASN A 35 -8.19 6.05 -8.43
CA ASN A 35 -8.52 6.49 -7.08
C ASN A 35 -9.82 5.84 -6.63
N THR A 36 -9.87 5.38 -5.39
CA THR A 36 -11.09 4.89 -4.75
C THR A 36 -11.67 5.95 -3.81
N GLY A 37 -13.00 6.03 -3.73
CA GLY A 37 -13.71 6.82 -2.73
C GLY A 37 -13.78 6.11 -1.36
N TYR A 38 -14.44 6.77 -0.40
CA TYR A 38 -14.80 6.14 0.87
C TYR A 38 -15.84 5.04 0.67
N GLN A 39 -15.82 4.03 1.53
CA GLN A 39 -16.70 2.85 1.46
C GLN A 39 -16.70 2.16 0.08
N SER A 40 -15.66 2.38 -0.70
CA SER A 40 -15.51 1.89 -2.06
C SER A 40 -14.23 1.09 -2.20
N MET A 41 -14.28 0.08 -3.04
CA MET A 41 -13.14 -0.72 -3.49
C MET A 41 -13.15 -0.75 -5.00
N ASP A 42 -11.98 -0.86 -5.59
CA ASP A 42 -11.82 -1.04 -7.03
C ASP A 42 -10.79 -2.12 -7.33
N SER A 43 -10.79 -2.62 -8.54
CA SER A 43 -9.82 -3.63 -8.97
C SER A 43 -9.26 -3.30 -10.35
N VAL A 44 -7.95 -3.45 -10.47
CA VAL A 44 -7.21 -3.16 -11.69
C VAL A 44 -6.41 -4.39 -12.10
N LYS A 45 -6.40 -4.70 -13.39
CA LYS A 45 -5.47 -5.66 -13.99
C LYS A 45 -4.41 -4.89 -14.76
N LEU A 46 -3.16 -5.02 -14.34
CA LEU A 46 -2.01 -4.38 -14.98
C LEU A 46 -1.58 -5.11 -16.26
N ALA A 47 -0.72 -4.46 -17.05
CA ALA A 47 -0.25 -5.00 -18.33
C ALA A 47 0.51 -6.33 -18.23
N ASP A 48 1.18 -6.57 -17.09
CA ASP A 48 1.89 -7.83 -16.79
C ASP A 48 0.97 -8.96 -16.30
N GLY A 49 -0.34 -8.70 -16.21
CA GLY A 49 -1.32 -9.63 -15.67
C GLY A 49 -1.51 -9.56 -14.15
N THR A 50 -0.71 -8.77 -13.44
CA THR A 50 -0.89 -8.51 -12.00
C THR A 50 -2.28 -7.97 -11.71
N LYS A 51 -2.93 -8.52 -10.67
CA LYS A 51 -4.23 -8.03 -10.19
C LYS A 51 -4.03 -7.23 -8.91
N VAL A 52 -4.59 -6.04 -8.88
CA VAL A 52 -4.54 -5.15 -7.72
C VAL A 52 -5.97 -4.86 -7.28
N MET A 53 -6.26 -5.03 -5.99
CA MET A 53 -7.51 -4.56 -5.37
C MET A 53 -7.16 -3.39 -4.46
N LEU A 54 -7.85 -2.27 -4.66
CA LEU A 54 -7.67 -1.03 -3.91
C LEU A 54 -8.73 -0.92 -2.81
N GLY A 55 -8.29 -0.63 -1.60
CA GLY A 55 -9.15 -0.29 -0.47
C GLY A 55 -9.70 1.14 -0.58
N ALA A 56 -10.55 1.54 0.39
CA ALA A 56 -11.15 2.86 0.42
C ALA A 56 -10.10 3.98 0.51
N GLY A 57 -10.36 5.11 -0.15
CA GLY A 57 -9.50 6.30 -0.11
C GLY A 57 -8.08 6.07 -0.65
N SER A 58 -7.88 5.09 -1.53
CA SER A 58 -6.57 4.71 -2.05
C SER A 58 -6.31 5.26 -3.44
N LYS A 59 -5.04 5.46 -3.76
CA LYS A 59 -4.56 5.93 -5.06
C LYS A 59 -3.45 5.03 -5.57
N LEU A 60 -3.62 4.45 -6.76
CA LEU A 60 -2.60 3.69 -7.49
C LEU A 60 -2.20 4.44 -8.75
N THR A 61 -0.90 4.60 -8.94
CA THR A 61 -0.31 5.17 -10.16
C THR A 61 0.60 4.14 -10.81
N TYR A 62 0.39 3.86 -12.09
CA TYR A 62 1.13 2.83 -12.81
C TYR A 62 1.25 3.15 -14.31
N PRO A 63 2.29 2.68 -15.00
CA PRO A 63 2.44 2.88 -16.44
C PRO A 63 1.50 1.99 -17.24
N GLN A 64 1.13 2.42 -18.43
CA GLN A 64 0.35 1.61 -19.38
C GLN A 64 1.03 0.28 -19.70
N LYS A 65 2.37 0.30 -19.79
CA LYS A 65 3.22 -0.89 -20.01
C LYS A 65 4.49 -0.74 -19.21
N PHE A 66 4.98 -1.83 -18.67
CA PHE A 66 6.30 -1.87 -18.03
C PHE A 66 7.38 -2.04 -19.11
N SER A 67 8.23 -1.02 -19.28
CA SER A 67 9.27 -0.96 -20.34
C SER A 67 10.70 -1.05 -19.79
N GLY A 68 10.87 -0.98 -18.45
CA GLY A 68 12.17 -0.99 -17.80
C GLY A 68 12.58 -2.36 -17.26
N SER A 69 13.71 -2.39 -16.54
CA SER A 69 14.20 -3.57 -15.82
C SER A 69 13.32 -3.99 -14.63
N ASN A 70 12.41 -3.12 -14.21
CA ASN A 70 11.48 -3.31 -13.10
C ASN A 70 10.05 -3.01 -13.52
N ARG A 71 9.10 -3.60 -12.80
CA ARG A 71 7.67 -3.30 -12.89
C ARG A 71 7.30 -2.40 -11.70
N GLU A 72 7.35 -1.08 -11.89
CA GLU A 72 7.14 -0.12 -10.81
C GLU A 72 5.73 0.46 -10.81
N VAL A 73 5.13 0.55 -9.61
CA VAL A 73 3.87 1.25 -9.35
C VAL A 73 4.01 2.09 -8.09
N LYS A 74 3.19 3.15 -7.96
CA LYS A 74 3.14 3.99 -6.77
C LYS A 74 1.80 3.84 -6.09
N LEU A 75 1.82 3.67 -4.77
CA LEU A 75 0.63 3.50 -3.93
C LEU A 75 0.60 4.54 -2.82
N SER A 76 -0.54 5.19 -2.65
CA SER A 76 -0.94 5.85 -1.41
C SER A 76 -2.27 5.25 -0.98
N GLY A 77 -2.31 4.55 0.16
CA GLY A 77 -3.50 3.88 0.65
C GLY A 77 -3.35 2.40 0.92
N GLN A 78 -4.46 1.68 0.86
CA GLN A 78 -4.54 0.23 1.05
C GLN A 78 -4.69 -0.48 -0.30
N ALA A 79 -3.85 -1.47 -0.56
CA ALA A 79 -3.98 -2.32 -1.73
C ALA A 79 -3.52 -3.76 -1.46
N PHE A 80 -4.28 -4.69 -2.01
CA PHE A 80 -3.89 -6.08 -2.13
C PHE A 80 -3.38 -6.35 -3.54
N PHE A 81 -2.19 -6.94 -3.64
CA PHE A 81 -1.52 -7.29 -4.88
C PHE A 81 -1.47 -8.81 -5.04
N ASN A 82 -1.89 -9.29 -6.21
CA ASN A 82 -1.61 -10.64 -6.67
C ASN A 82 -0.71 -10.53 -7.90
N VAL A 83 0.60 -10.53 -7.66
CA VAL A 83 1.62 -10.21 -8.67
C VAL A 83 1.92 -11.40 -9.54
N SER A 84 1.88 -11.20 -10.86
CA SER A 84 2.27 -12.20 -11.86
C SER A 84 3.74 -12.60 -11.67
N PRO A 85 4.07 -13.90 -11.63
CA PRO A 85 5.45 -14.38 -11.46
C PRO A 85 6.35 -13.94 -12.63
N ASP A 86 7.41 -13.21 -12.30
CA ASP A 86 8.51 -12.87 -13.20
C ASP A 86 9.78 -12.61 -12.39
N LYS A 87 10.76 -13.49 -12.49
CA LYS A 87 12.05 -13.40 -11.76
C LYS A 87 13.03 -12.43 -12.42
N SER A 88 12.83 -12.12 -13.71
CA SER A 88 13.71 -11.25 -14.49
C SER A 88 13.41 -9.77 -14.28
N HIS A 89 12.13 -9.43 -14.02
CA HIS A 89 11.66 -8.07 -13.82
C HIS A 89 10.95 -7.97 -12.46
N PRO A 90 11.64 -7.58 -11.38
CA PRO A 90 11.04 -7.38 -10.07
C PRO A 90 9.85 -6.42 -10.13
N PHE A 91 8.80 -6.72 -9.36
CA PHE A 91 7.67 -5.81 -9.17
C PHE A 91 7.91 -4.99 -7.92
N ILE A 92 7.85 -3.66 -8.05
CA ILE A 92 8.17 -2.71 -6.98
C ILE A 92 6.96 -1.84 -6.71
N VAL A 93 6.47 -1.84 -5.48
CA VAL A 93 5.48 -0.88 -5.01
C VAL A 93 6.19 0.20 -4.21
N LYS A 94 6.15 1.41 -4.73
CA LYS A 94 6.67 2.62 -4.08
C LYS A 94 5.57 3.26 -3.24
N THR A 95 5.84 3.49 -1.97
CA THR A 95 5.00 4.32 -1.10
C THR A 95 5.82 5.49 -0.54
N LYS A 96 5.19 6.36 0.23
CA LYS A 96 5.91 7.49 0.85
C LYS A 96 6.97 7.03 1.87
N LYS A 97 6.74 5.90 2.57
CA LYS A 97 7.59 5.47 3.69
C LYS A 97 8.36 4.19 3.44
N MET A 98 7.93 3.36 2.49
CA MET A 98 8.58 2.09 2.19
C MET A 98 8.46 1.69 0.73
N ASP A 99 9.45 0.95 0.26
CA ASP A 99 9.49 0.29 -1.04
C ASP A 99 9.34 -1.22 -0.83
N VAL A 100 8.39 -1.82 -1.54
CA VAL A 100 8.10 -3.25 -1.44
C VAL A 100 8.45 -3.93 -2.75
N THR A 101 9.37 -4.89 -2.72
CA THR A 101 9.87 -5.61 -3.91
C THR A 101 9.50 -7.08 -3.86
N VAL A 102 8.92 -7.59 -4.94
CA VAL A 102 8.49 -8.98 -5.09
C VAL A 102 8.75 -9.52 -6.50
N MET A 103 8.67 -10.86 -6.68
CA MET A 103 8.86 -11.52 -7.98
C MET A 103 7.69 -12.45 -8.40
N GLY A 104 6.56 -12.38 -7.71
CA GLY A 104 5.39 -13.24 -7.93
C GLY A 104 4.83 -13.67 -6.58
N THR A 105 3.99 -12.84 -6.00
CA THR A 105 3.68 -12.84 -4.58
C THR A 105 2.28 -12.29 -4.38
N SER A 106 1.54 -12.84 -3.41
CA SER A 106 0.28 -12.25 -2.93
C SER A 106 0.54 -11.56 -1.59
N PHE A 107 0.33 -10.25 -1.54
CA PHE A 107 0.62 -9.43 -0.35
C PHE A 107 -0.31 -8.22 -0.28
N GLU A 108 -0.35 -7.60 0.88
CA GLU A 108 -1.10 -6.37 1.14
C GLU A 108 -0.18 -5.27 1.65
N ILE A 109 -0.47 -4.05 1.26
CA ILE A 109 0.13 -2.83 1.80
C ILE A 109 -0.97 -1.95 2.37
N PHE A 110 -0.71 -1.38 3.55
CA PHE A 110 -1.47 -0.30 4.16
C PHE A 110 -0.51 0.87 4.41
N SER A 111 -0.58 1.90 3.55
CA SER A 111 0.36 3.03 3.56
C SER A 111 -0.28 4.29 3.01
N TYR A 112 -1.11 4.96 3.82
CA TYR A 112 -1.62 6.28 3.49
C TYR A 112 -0.58 7.35 3.81
N ASP A 113 -0.48 8.38 2.97
CA ASP A 113 0.59 9.41 3.03
C ASP A 113 0.64 10.16 4.36
N ASN A 114 -0.50 10.28 5.07
CA ASN A 114 -0.61 11.01 6.32
C ASN A 114 -0.59 10.10 7.57
N ASP A 115 -0.50 8.78 7.40
CA ASP A 115 -0.48 7.86 8.52
C ASP A 115 0.92 7.83 9.16
N LYS A 116 0.95 7.78 10.50
CA LYS A 116 2.20 7.63 11.25
C LYS A 116 2.79 6.25 11.05
N GLU A 117 1.94 5.23 10.91
CA GLU A 117 2.32 3.83 10.82
C GLU A 117 1.89 3.25 9.46
N VAL A 118 2.75 2.43 8.87
CA VAL A 118 2.50 1.74 7.59
C VAL A 118 2.77 0.24 7.77
N GLU A 119 2.09 -0.58 6.96
CA GLU A 119 2.16 -2.03 7.07
C GLU A 119 2.35 -2.71 5.73
N ALA A 120 3.10 -3.82 5.75
CA ALA A 120 3.16 -4.79 4.68
C ALA A 120 2.86 -6.19 5.23
N VAL A 121 1.96 -6.92 4.59
CA VAL A 121 1.51 -8.25 5.02
C VAL A 121 1.72 -9.24 3.89
N LEU A 122 2.38 -10.37 4.18
CA LEU A 122 2.64 -11.40 3.19
C LEU A 122 1.66 -12.57 3.33
N LEU A 123 0.96 -12.89 2.22
CA LEU A 123 0.10 -14.06 2.14
C LEU A 123 0.85 -15.25 1.53
N THR A 124 1.44 -15.08 0.35
CA THR A 124 2.18 -16.17 -0.35
C THR A 124 3.42 -15.62 -1.02
N GLY A 125 4.49 -16.43 -1.09
CA GLY A 125 5.73 -16.07 -1.76
C GLY A 125 6.77 -15.46 -0.83
N LYS A 126 7.43 -14.39 -1.27
CA LYS A 126 8.46 -13.66 -0.52
C LYS A 126 8.37 -12.17 -0.81
N VAL A 127 8.41 -11.35 0.22
CA VAL A 127 8.44 -9.89 0.13
C VAL A 127 9.74 -9.35 0.71
N LYS A 128 10.34 -8.38 0.02
CA LYS A 128 11.43 -7.55 0.54
C LYS A 128 10.92 -6.13 0.75
N VAL A 129 11.15 -5.57 1.93
CA VAL A 129 10.75 -4.21 2.30
C VAL A 129 11.99 -3.40 2.61
N ALA A 130 12.13 -2.24 1.99
CA ALA A 130 13.10 -1.21 2.32
C ALA A 130 12.35 0.02 2.84
N ILE A 131 12.81 0.61 3.96
CA ILE A 131 12.26 1.85 4.49
C ILE A 131 12.91 3.01 3.75
N SER A 132 12.09 3.88 3.14
CA SER A 132 12.54 4.94 2.23
C SER A 132 12.57 6.34 2.85
N ASP A 133 11.88 6.57 3.96
CA ASP A 133 11.81 7.88 4.62
C ASP A 133 12.77 8.06 5.81
N ASN A 134 13.63 7.06 6.10
CA ASN A 134 14.53 7.10 7.25
C ASN A 134 15.98 6.75 6.88
N LYS A 135 16.84 7.75 6.86
CA LYS A 135 18.28 7.60 6.55
C LYS A 135 19.02 6.59 7.44
N LYS A 136 18.60 6.41 8.70
CA LYS A 136 19.22 5.42 9.61
C LYS A 136 18.92 3.97 9.20
N LEU A 137 17.88 3.77 8.41
CA LEU A 137 17.45 2.48 7.90
C LEU A 137 17.80 2.30 6.41
N GLU A 138 18.45 3.30 5.80
CA GLU A 138 18.88 3.24 4.40
C GLU A 138 19.75 2.00 4.14
N GLY A 139 19.46 1.27 3.07
CA GLY A 139 20.13 0.02 2.70
C GLY A 139 19.71 -1.21 3.51
N LYS A 140 18.92 -1.06 4.58
CA LYS A 140 18.38 -2.22 5.30
C LYS A 140 17.18 -2.80 4.56
N ILE A 141 17.22 -4.13 4.36
CA ILE A 141 16.14 -4.88 3.71
C ILE A 141 15.56 -5.86 4.71
N TYR A 142 14.26 -5.76 4.93
CA TYR A 142 13.49 -6.69 5.74
C TYR A 142 12.82 -7.69 4.81
N THR A 143 12.90 -8.97 5.15
CA THR A 143 12.29 -10.04 4.34
C THR A 143 11.16 -10.67 5.14
N LEU A 144 9.98 -10.77 4.53
CA LEU A 144 8.81 -11.40 5.12
C LEU A 144 8.64 -12.82 4.58
N ALA A 145 8.25 -13.73 5.46
CA ALA A 145 7.69 -15.04 5.17
C ALA A 145 6.14 -14.99 5.19
N PRO A 146 5.44 -15.99 4.61
CA PRO A 146 3.99 -16.06 4.68
C PRO A 146 3.46 -15.98 6.11
N ASN A 147 2.36 -15.25 6.32
CA ASN A 147 1.77 -14.90 7.61
C ASN A 147 2.60 -13.96 8.48
N GLU A 148 3.57 -13.27 7.91
CA GLU A 148 4.24 -12.17 8.60
C GLU A 148 3.69 -10.81 8.17
N LYS A 149 3.57 -9.94 9.16
CA LYS A 149 3.26 -8.51 9.05
C LYS A 149 4.46 -7.69 9.50
N LEU A 150 4.95 -6.81 8.63
CA LEU A 150 5.86 -5.75 8.98
C LEU A 150 5.05 -4.49 9.27
N THR A 151 5.29 -3.87 10.42
CA THR A 151 4.76 -2.56 10.78
C THR A 151 5.94 -1.60 10.95
N TYR A 152 5.83 -0.40 10.40
CA TYR A 152 6.85 0.64 10.53
C TYR A 152 6.24 1.98 10.91
N SER A 153 6.85 2.64 11.89
CA SER A 153 6.68 4.06 12.18
C SER A 153 8.03 4.69 12.54
N GLU A 154 8.15 6.01 12.36
CA GLU A 154 9.37 6.74 12.71
C GLU A 154 9.69 6.64 14.22
N GLU A 155 8.66 6.60 15.06
CA GLU A 155 8.75 6.57 16.53
C GLU A 155 9.14 5.17 17.05
N LYS A 156 8.45 4.12 16.56
CA LYS A 156 8.61 2.75 17.08
C LYS A 156 9.60 1.90 16.26
N GLY A 157 10.04 2.40 15.08
CA GLY A 157 10.88 1.66 14.15
C GLY A 157 10.13 0.54 13.43
N VAL A 158 10.86 -0.51 13.06
CA VAL A 158 10.31 -1.68 12.35
C VAL A 158 9.98 -2.79 13.34
N ASN A 159 8.78 -3.33 13.24
CA ASN A 159 8.32 -4.49 14.01
C ASN A 159 7.80 -5.59 13.06
N LEU A 160 8.16 -6.85 13.32
CA LEU A 160 7.69 -8.02 12.59
C LEU A 160 6.84 -8.88 13.53
N THR A 161 5.63 -9.24 13.08
CA THR A 161 4.70 -10.06 13.85
C THR A 161 4.09 -11.16 12.98
N ASN A 162 3.80 -12.31 13.60
CA ASN A 162 3.04 -13.37 12.94
C ASN A 162 1.54 -13.12 13.09
N ILE A 163 0.81 -13.23 11.98
CA ILE A 163 -0.64 -13.03 11.92
C ILE A 163 -1.30 -14.10 11.04
N ASP A 164 -2.62 -14.18 11.07
CA ASP A 164 -3.40 -14.85 10.02
C ASP A 164 -3.59 -13.86 8.86
N ALA A 165 -2.72 -13.93 7.86
CA ALA A 165 -2.71 -12.98 6.75
C ALA A 165 -3.98 -13.08 5.88
N ASP A 166 -4.61 -14.26 5.76
CA ASP A 166 -5.86 -14.40 4.98
C ASP A 166 -7.06 -13.75 5.69
N ALA A 167 -7.14 -13.92 7.01
CA ALA A 167 -8.15 -13.26 7.83
C ALA A 167 -7.94 -11.73 7.84
N TYR A 168 -6.68 -11.27 7.95
CA TYR A 168 -6.30 -9.86 7.92
C TYR A 168 -6.70 -9.19 6.60
N SER A 169 -6.42 -9.83 5.47
CA SER A 169 -6.76 -9.36 4.13
C SER A 169 -8.19 -9.75 3.71
N GLY A 170 -9.06 -10.12 4.66
CA GLY A 170 -10.42 -10.61 4.39
C GLY A 170 -11.35 -9.60 3.71
N TRP A 171 -11.05 -8.28 3.81
CA TRP A 171 -11.81 -7.21 3.17
C TRP A 171 -11.96 -7.40 1.65
N ARG A 172 -10.96 -7.99 0.98
CA ARG A 172 -10.96 -8.29 -0.46
C ARG A 172 -12.04 -9.31 -0.88
N LYS A 173 -12.54 -10.12 0.07
CA LYS A 173 -13.56 -11.16 -0.16
C LYS A 173 -15.00 -10.66 0.07
N GLY A 174 -15.19 -9.38 0.39
CA GLY A 174 -16.51 -8.77 0.56
C GLY A 174 -16.62 -7.83 1.76
N LYS A 175 -16.33 -6.56 1.58
CA LYS A 175 -16.55 -5.42 2.52
C LYS A 175 -16.44 -5.76 4.03
N ARG A 176 -15.52 -6.67 4.38
CA ARG A 176 -15.37 -7.18 5.74
C ARG A 176 -14.01 -6.81 6.29
N MET A 177 -13.96 -6.07 7.39
CA MET A 177 -12.74 -5.80 8.14
C MET A 177 -12.69 -6.68 9.38
N SER A 178 -11.62 -7.45 9.55
CA SER A 178 -11.41 -8.31 10.70
C SER A 178 -10.24 -7.79 11.53
N PHE A 179 -10.48 -7.62 12.81
CA PHE A 179 -9.50 -7.21 13.81
C PHE A 179 -9.30 -8.35 14.79
N LYS A 180 -8.05 -8.69 15.08
CA LYS A 180 -7.70 -9.77 16.03
C LYS A 180 -6.61 -9.27 16.96
N ASN A 181 -6.99 -8.95 18.21
CA ASN A 181 -6.09 -8.37 19.22
C ASN A 181 -5.37 -7.10 18.71
N GLU A 182 -6.07 -6.29 17.92
CA GLU A 182 -5.55 -5.03 17.38
C GLU A 182 -5.75 -3.88 18.36
N THR A 183 -4.82 -2.91 18.37
CA THR A 183 -4.97 -1.69 19.18
C THR A 183 -6.16 -0.87 18.69
N LEU A 184 -6.80 -0.15 19.61
CA LEU A 184 -7.87 0.78 19.25
C LEU A 184 -7.35 1.82 18.24
N GLN A 185 -6.11 2.30 18.35
CA GLN A 185 -5.49 3.21 17.39
C GLN A 185 -5.56 2.67 15.96
N MET A 186 -5.15 1.41 15.76
CA MET A 186 -5.16 0.78 14.44
C MET A 186 -6.57 0.58 13.90
N ILE A 187 -7.50 0.18 14.78
CA ILE A 187 -8.91 0.02 14.45
C ILE A 187 -9.50 1.35 13.98
N LEU A 188 -9.31 2.43 14.75
CA LEU A 188 -9.83 3.76 14.42
C LEU A 188 -9.26 4.28 13.10
N ASN A 189 -7.96 4.12 12.87
CA ASN A 189 -7.34 4.51 11.60
C ASN A 189 -8.01 3.82 10.39
N ARG A 190 -8.29 2.53 10.49
CA ARG A 190 -8.95 1.78 9.41
C ARG A 190 -10.41 2.17 9.22
N LEU A 191 -11.13 2.41 10.33
CA LEU A 191 -12.50 2.90 10.27
C LEU A 191 -12.56 4.32 9.64
N GLU A 192 -11.64 5.22 10.00
CA GLU A 192 -11.54 6.54 9.38
C GLU A 192 -11.37 6.46 7.86
N LYS A 193 -10.43 5.63 7.39
CA LYS A 193 -10.19 5.45 5.94
C LYS A 193 -11.41 4.86 5.23
N TRP A 194 -12.08 3.89 5.86
CA TRP A 194 -13.24 3.27 5.27
C TRP A 194 -14.45 4.21 5.22
N TYR A 195 -14.80 4.84 6.36
CA TYR A 195 -16.00 5.68 6.46
C TYR A 195 -15.79 7.12 6.00
N GLY A 196 -14.55 7.59 5.86
CA GLY A 196 -14.23 8.98 5.54
C GLY A 196 -14.65 9.95 6.65
N GLN A 197 -14.66 9.48 7.89
CA GLN A 197 -15.07 10.26 9.07
C GLN A 197 -13.91 10.28 10.08
N ARG A 198 -13.64 11.45 10.63
CA ARG A 198 -12.59 11.64 11.63
C ARG A 198 -13.00 11.03 12.96
N ILE A 199 -12.06 10.29 13.59
CA ILE A 199 -12.28 9.68 14.90
C ILE A 199 -11.08 10.02 15.78
N GLU A 200 -11.27 10.91 16.73
CA GLU A 200 -10.24 11.26 17.71
C GLU A 200 -10.36 10.40 18.96
N CYS A 201 -9.22 10.04 19.51
CA CYS A 201 -9.09 9.35 20.79
C CYS A 201 -7.78 9.79 21.44
N ASP A 202 -7.74 9.83 22.75
CA ASP A 202 -6.48 10.03 23.48
C ASP A 202 -5.48 8.94 23.07
N PRO A 203 -4.23 9.30 22.71
CA PRO A 203 -3.24 8.32 22.23
C PRO A 203 -2.93 7.22 23.24
N GLN A 204 -2.95 7.51 24.55
CA GLN A 204 -2.68 6.50 25.59
C GLN A 204 -3.82 5.49 25.66
N LEU A 205 -5.08 5.95 25.57
CA LEU A 205 -6.24 5.07 25.51
C LEU A 205 -6.24 4.23 24.23
N ALA A 206 -5.92 4.85 23.09
CA ALA A 206 -5.90 4.22 21.79
C ALA A 206 -4.85 3.10 21.67
N GLU A 207 -3.72 3.22 22.35
CA GLU A 207 -2.67 2.18 22.43
C GLU A 207 -2.96 1.12 23.49
N TYR A 208 -3.65 1.48 24.58
CA TYR A 208 -3.94 0.58 25.69
C TYR A 208 -5.00 -0.47 25.37
N TYR A 209 -6.14 -0.03 24.77
CA TYR A 209 -7.26 -0.93 24.47
C TYR A 209 -7.01 -1.74 23.20
N ARG A 210 -7.35 -3.03 23.29
CA ARG A 210 -7.26 -3.97 22.16
C ARG A 210 -8.58 -4.71 21.99
N PHE A 211 -8.97 -4.93 20.74
CA PHE A 211 -10.23 -5.57 20.42
C PHE A 211 -10.07 -6.69 19.40
N THR A 212 -11.01 -7.64 19.45
CA THR A 212 -11.18 -8.70 18.47
C THR A 212 -12.63 -8.70 18.00
N PHE A 213 -12.89 -8.29 16.78
CA PHE A 213 -14.22 -8.32 16.15
C PHE A 213 -14.11 -8.23 14.64
N THR A 214 -15.25 -8.43 13.95
CA THR A 214 -15.33 -8.28 12.50
C THR A 214 -16.46 -7.32 12.16
N VAL A 215 -16.16 -6.36 11.28
CA VAL A 215 -17.10 -5.41 10.69
C VAL A 215 -17.45 -5.90 9.29
N HIS A 216 -18.74 -5.88 8.93
CA HIS A 216 -19.19 -6.19 7.56
C HIS A 216 -19.61 -4.92 6.83
N SER A 217 -20.78 -4.37 7.20
CA SER A 217 -21.35 -3.17 6.56
C SER A 217 -22.10 -2.30 7.55
N GLU A 218 -21.82 -2.50 8.85
CA GLU A 218 -22.47 -1.74 9.92
C GLU A 218 -22.14 -0.26 9.80
N PRO A 219 -23.07 0.67 10.13
CA PRO A 219 -22.77 2.10 10.24
C PRO A 219 -21.69 2.37 11.30
N LEU A 220 -20.83 3.36 11.08
CA LEU A 220 -19.75 3.70 12.01
C LEU A 220 -20.23 3.89 13.46
N ALA A 221 -21.33 4.62 13.64
CA ALA A 221 -21.89 4.86 14.97
C ALA A 221 -22.21 3.55 15.73
N LEU A 222 -22.69 2.52 15.03
CA LEU A 222 -22.97 1.22 15.64
C LEU A 222 -21.68 0.51 16.06
N ILE A 223 -20.61 0.59 15.26
CA ILE A 223 -19.31 0.02 15.59
C ILE A 223 -18.72 0.73 16.82
N LEU A 224 -18.77 2.05 16.84
CA LEU A 224 -18.32 2.84 18.00
C LEU A 224 -19.13 2.52 19.26
N ASN A 225 -20.43 2.25 19.11
CA ASN A 225 -21.27 1.79 20.19
C ASN A 225 -20.83 0.42 20.73
N TYR A 226 -20.49 -0.53 19.88
CA TYR A 226 -19.94 -1.84 20.31
C TYR A 226 -18.61 -1.70 21.06
N ILE A 227 -17.70 -0.85 20.55
CA ILE A 227 -16.43 -0.55 21.22
C ILE A 227 -16.67 0.05 22.60
N SER A 228 -17.60 1.00 22.74
CA SER A 228 -17.93 1.66 24.01
C SER A 228 -18.63 0.76 25.02
N HIS A 229 -19.30 -0.31 24.59
CA HIS A 229 -19.87 -1.30 25.49
C HIS A 229 -18.87 -2.40 25.91
N SER A 230 -17.80 -2.59 25.13
CA SER A 230 -16.80 -3.61 25.38
C SER A 230 -15.62 -3.12 26.25
N ALA A 231 -15.55 -1.82 26.54
CA ALA A 231 -14.53 -1.17 27.36
C ALA A 231 -15.14 0.04 28.07
N PRO A 232 -14.52 0.59 29.14
CA PRO A 232 -15.01 1.80 29.83
C PRO A 232 -14.75 3.05 28.96
N LEU A 233 -15.27 3.03 27.75
CA LEU A 233 -15.17 4.11 26.76
C LEU A 233 -16.56 4.67 26.43
N THR A 234 -16.58 5.93 26.03
CA THR A 234 -17.76 6.57 25.47
C THR A 234 -17.37 7.28 24.18
N TYR A 235 -18.36 7.56 23.34
CA TYR A 235 -18.14 8.35 22.14
C TYR A 235 -19.22 9.41 21.97
N LYS A 236 -18.84 10.53 21.35
CA LYS A 236 -19.76 11.62 21.00
C LYS A 236 -19.40 12.18 19.62
N MET A 237 -20.40 12.66 18.91
CA MET A 237 -20.19 13.43 17.69
C MET A 237 -19.88 14.88 18.07
N VAL A 238 -18.73 15.39 17.69
CA VAL A 238 -18.25 16.74 18.02
C VAL A 238 -18.31 17.72 16.85
N GLY A 239 -18.81 17.27 15.71
CA GLY A 239 -18.98 18.06 14.49
C GLY A 239 -19.48 17.20 13.33
N ASN A 240 -19.63 17.80 12.16
CA ASN A 240 -19.97 17.04 10.96
C ASN A 240 -18.84 16.05 10.63
N ASN A 241 -19.15 14.75 10.57
CA ASN A 241 -18.21 13.68 10.28
C ASN A 241 -17.02 13.57 11.24
N HIS A 242 -17.20 13.97 12.52
CA HIS A 242 -16.14 13.92 13.51
C HIS A 242 -16.66 13.32 14.83
N TYR A 243 -16.01 12.25 15.29
CA TYR A 243 -16.28 11.56 16.54
C TYR A 243 -15.11 11.74 17.51
N LEU A 244 -15.40 11.84 18.78
CA LEU A 244 -14.42 11.82 19.87
C LEU A 244 -14.72 10.64 20.78
N ILE A 245 -13.68 9.86 21.10
CA ILE A 245 -13.74 8.74 22.05
C ILE A 245 -12.98 9.14 23.32
N GLU A 246 -13.63 8.95 24.46
CA GLU A 246 -13.12 9.32 25.79
C GLU A 246 -13.38 8.19 26.80
N LEU A 247 -12.70 8.25 27.97
CA LEU A 247 -13.07 7.39 29.09
C LEU A 247 -14.49 7.70 29.58
N LYS A 248 -15.21 6.67 29.96
CA LYS A 248 -16.49 6.78 30.62
C LYS A 248 -16.27 7.19 32.06
N HIS A 249 -16.80 8.34 32.47
CA HIS A 249 -16.79 8.83 33.85
C HIS A 249 -17.87 8.16 34.69
#